data_4304e637f78d33bc9ddb220c6f473b37
#
_entry.id   4304e637f78d33bc9ddb220c6f473b37
#
_cell.length_a   1.000
_cell.length_b   1.000
_cell.length_c   1.000
_cell.angle_alpha   90.00
_cell.angle_beta   90.00
_cell.angle_gamma   90.00
#
_symmetry.space_group_name_H-M   'P 1'
#
loop_
_entity.id
_entity.type
_entity.pdbx_description
1 polymer ?
#
loop_
_entity_poly.entity_id
_entity_poly.type
_entity_poly.pdbx_seq_one_letter_code
_entity_poly.pdbx_strand_id
1 'polypeptide(L)'
;MDSLLPLAGHTALVTSSSRNLGAEIVRAVAEAGANVVVTYFQSPSRADELLGELSVTSGSHVAVYGDTSTASTTRTMVAAAVESAGGPIDIVVNNSGPFSMTPFTELSDEEWERIWNGNVTSAFLAAQLLAPGMRTGGWGRIVNISAGSAYLRNHSIYTLAKEAMITLTESLAVELAPEVTVNCVAPGQIAESADDIAEFDASFVERAIERTPSGRLVTRAEVARIIVGLCSSRFDMVTGVTIPVDGGWRINRF
;
A
#
# COMPACT_ATOMS: atom_id res chain seq x y z
N MET A 1 7.73 -8.19 -26.93
CA MET A 1 6.54 -8.97 -26.49
C MET A 1 6.41 -8.74 -25.00
N ASP A 2 5.40 -7.99 -24.60
CA ASP A 2 5.12 -7.86 -23.16
C ASP A 2 4.76 -9.23 -22.61
N SER A 3 5.45 -9.69 -21.58
CA SER A 3 5.14 -10.93 -20.88
C SER A 3 3.68 -10.90 -20.42
N LEU A 4 2.95 -11.99 -20.61
CA LEU A 4 1.60 -12.13 -20.05
C LEU A 4 1.62 -12.04 -18.50
N LEU A 5 2.78 -12.31 -17.89
CA LEU A 5 3.02 -12.23 -16.45
C LEU A 5 4.17 -11.25 -16.18
N PRO A 6 3.88 -9.94 -16.08
CA PRO A 6 4.89 -8.89 -15.99
C PRO A 6 5.72 -8.91 -14.70
N LEU A 7 5.30 -9.66 -13.68
CA LEU A 7 6.00 -9.79 -12.40
C LEU A 7 6.52 -11.21 -12.14
N ALA A 8 6.57 -12.06 -13.18
CA ALA A 8 7.09 -13.41 -13.04
C ALA A 8 8.57 -13.41 -12.59
N GLY A 9 8.87 -14.23 -11.58
CA GLY A 9 10.22 -14.35 -11.01
C GLY A 9 10.53 -13.35 -9.90
N HIS A 10 9.62 -12.39 -9.61
CA HIS A 10 9.76 -11.46 -8.52
C HIS A 10 8.98 -11.90 -7.27
N THR A 11 9.41 -11.42 -6.11
CA THR A 11 8.72 -11.66 -4.83
C THR A 11 8.27 -10.34 -4.23
N ALA A 12 6.97 -10.25 -3.91
CA ALA A 12 6.34 -9.07 -3.37
C ALA A 12 5.96 -9.24 -1.90
N LEU A 13 6.31 -8.27 -1.07
CA LEU A 13 5.77 -8.09 0.28
C LEU A 13 4.65 -7.04 0.22
N VAL A 14 3.45 -7.40 0.66
CA VAL A 14 2.34 -6.45 0.80
C VAL A 14 1.96 -6.34 2.27
N THR A 15 2.09 -5.14 2.86
CA THR A 15 1.78 -4.95 4.28
C THR A 15 0.28 -4.80 4.52
N SER A 16 -0.24 -5.34 5.66
CA SER A 16 -1.66 -5.33 6.04
C SER A 16 -2.56 -5.86 4.91
N SER A 17 -2.26 -7.04 4.41
CA SER A 17 -2.77 -7.51 3.12
C SER A 17 -3.77 -8.66 3.20
N SER A 18 -4.20 -9.09 4.40
CA SER A 18 -5.20 -10.17 4.53
C SER A 18 -6.65 -9.74 4.26
N ARG A 19 -6.91 -8.46 4.00
CA ARG A 19 -8.27 -7.93 3.74
C ARG A 19 -8.24 -6.64 2.90
N ASN A 20 -9.42 -6.22 2.47
CA ASN A 20 -9.68 -4.91 1.84
C ASN A 20 -8.75 -4.65 0.65
N LEU A 21 -8.21 -3.42 0.52
CA LEU A 21 -7.31 -3.04 -0.56
C LEU A 21 -6.06 -3.92 -0.61
N GLY A 22 -5.50 -4.28 0.56
CA GLY A 22 -4.31 -5.13 0.62
C GLY A 22 -4.53 -6.51 0.00
N ALA A 23 -5.67 -7.15 0.25
CA ALA A 23 -6.00 -8.43 -0.37
C ALA A 23 -6.19 -8.32 -1.88
N GLU A 24 -6.79 -7.22 -2.35
CA GLU A 24 -6.93 -6.98 -3.79
C GLU A 24 -5.59 -6.74 -4.48
N ILE A 25 -4.67 -6.01 -3.82
CA ILE A 25 -3.30 -5.84 -4.31
C ILE A 25 -2.59 -7.21 -4.40
N VAL A 26 -2.73 -8.04 -3.37
CA VAL A 26 -2.15 -9.40 -3.35
C VAL A 26 -2.65 -10.23 -4.53
N ARG A 27 -3.97 -10.27 -4.78
CA ARG A 27 -4.54 -10.99 -5.94
C ARG A 27 -3.94 -10.49 -7.25
N ALA A 28 -3.96 -9.17 -7.47
CA ALA A 28 -3.47 -8.58 -8.71
C ALA A 28 -1.97 -8.82 -8.95
N VAL A 29 -1.15 -8.76 -7.90
CA VAL A 29 0.30 -8.98 -7.98
C VAL A 29 0.59 -10.47 -8.23
N ALA A 30 -0.16 -11.39 -7.59
CA ALA A 30 -0.05 -12.83 -7.84
C ALA A 30 -0.51 -13.23 -9.25
N GLU A 31 -1.62 -12.66 -9.72
CA GLU A 31 -2.11 -12.85 -11.11
C GLU A 31 -1.10 -12.31 -12.14
N ALA A 32 -0.34 -11.29 -11.79
CA ALA A 32 0.76 -10.77 -12.60
C ALA A 32 2.02 -11.65 -12.55
N GLY A 33 2.02 -12.75 -11.79
CA GLY A 33 3.05 -13.79 -11.77
C GLY A 33 4.06 -13.70 -10.63
N ALA A 34 3.94 -12.78 -9.69
CA ALA A 34 4.85 -12.68 -8.56
C ALA A 34 4.56 -13.74 -7.48
N ASN A 35 5.60 -14.13 -6.75
CA ASN A 35 5.45 -14.72 -5.43
C ASN A 35 4.97 -13.65 -4.46
N VAL A 36 4.13 -13.97 -3.49
CA VAL A 36 3.60 -12.96 -2.57
C VAL A 36 3.75 -13.38 -1.12
N VAL A 37 4.28 -12.47 -0.32
CA VAL A 37 4.24 -12.54 1.14
C VAL A 37 3.07 -11.68 1.63
N VAL A 38 2.03 -12.36 2.10
CA VAL A 38 0.84 -11.75 2.72
C VAL A 38 1.15 -11.44 4.17
N THR A 39 0.76 -10.27 4.66
CA THR A 39 0.87 -10.01 6.10
C THR A 39 -0.51 -9.85 6.75
N TYR A 40 -0.66 -10.42 7.95
CA TYR A 40 -1.86 -10.32 8.75
C TYR A 40 -1.54 -9.96 10.21
N PHE A 41 -2.47 -9.28 10.89
CA PHE A 41 -2.31 -8.92 12.31
C PHE A 41 -3.33 -9.65 13.20
N GLN A 42 -4.62 -9.49 12.93
CA GLN A 42 -5.68 -10.01 13.79
C GLN A 42 -6.46 -11.21 13.22
N SER A 43 -6.30 -11.50 11.93
CA SER A 43 -7.16 -12.47 11.24
C SER A 43 -6.32 -13.47 10.44
N PRO A 44 -5.70 -14.48 11.11
CA PRO A 44 -4.96 -15.52 10.40
C PRO A 44 -5.87 -16.30 9.43
N SER A 45 -7.11 -16.57 9.77
CA SER A 45 -8.05 -17.27 8.89
C SER A 45 -8.26 -16.57 7.55
N ARG A 46 -8.32 -15.24 7.54
CA ARG A 46 -8.42 -14.48 6.28
C ARG A 46 -7.16 -14.56 5.43
N ALA A 47 -6.00 -14.66 6.06
CA ALA A 47 -4.76 -14.89 5.34
C ALA A 47 -4.74 -16.30 4.71
N ASP A 48 -5.20 -17.31 5.45
CA ASP A 48 -5.31 -18.69 4.95
C ASP A 48 -6.32 -18.81 3.81
N GLU A 49 -7.48 -18.16 3.91
CA GLU A 49 -8.49 -18.09 2.85
C GLU A 49 -7.88 -17.46 1.59
N LEU A 50 -7.18 -16.32 1.74
CA LEU A 50 -6.52 -15.63 0.62
C LEU A 50 -5.44 -16.51 -0.02
N LEU A 51 -4.62 -17.20 0.76
CA LEU A 51 -3.65 -18.16 0.21
C LEU A 51 -4.32 -19.30 -0.56
N GLY A 52 -5.48 -19.77 -0.07
CA GLY A 52 -6.30 -20.76 -0.79
C GLY A 52 -6.77 -20.25 -2.16
N GLU A 53 -7.23 -19.00 -2.23
CA GLU A 53 -7.61 -18.36 -3.50
C GLU A 53 -6.42 -18.24 -4.46
N LEU A 54 -5.23 -17.93 -3.94
CA LEU A 54 -4.02 -17.76 -4.76
C LEU A 54 -3.43 -19.09 -5.28
N SER A 55 -3.88 -20.23 -4.78
CA SER A 55 -3.36 -21.55 -5.16
C SER A 55 -3.48 -21.86 -6.65
N VAL A 56 -4.31 -21.12 -7.39
CA VAL A 56 -4.50 -21.27 -8.84
C VAL A 56 -3.53 -20.40 -9.66
N THR A 57 -2.76 -19.52 -9.03
CA THR A 57 -1.74 -18.70 -9.69
C THR A 57 -0.40 -19.43 -9.73
N SER A 58 0.52 -18.98 -10.57
CA SER A 58 1.80 -19.67 -10.81
C SER A 58 2.86 -19.43 -9.74
N GLY A 59 2.64 -18.46 -8.84
CA GLY A 59 3.61 -18.06 -7.81
C GLY A 59 3.60 -18.95 -6.56
N SER A 60 4.61 -18.79 -5.71
CA SER A 60 4.62 -19.31 -4.34
C SER A 60 4.15 -18.22 -3.39
N HIS A 61 3.18 -18.51 -2.55
CA HIS A 61 2.57 -17.54 -1.66
C HIS A 61 2.62 -18.02 -0.22
N VAL A 62 2.99 -17.11 0.68
CA VAL A 62 3.10 -17.39 2.11
C VAL A 62 2.44 -16.26 2.91
N ALA A 63 2.03 -16.57 4.13
CA ALA A 63 1.51 -15.56 5.06
C ALA A 63 2.38 -15.48 6.31
N VAL A 64 2.63 -14.26 6.78
CA VAL A 64 3.38 -13.99 8.01
C VAL A 64 2.59 -13.08 8.93
N TYR A 65 2.76 -13.26 10.23
CA TYR A 65 2.25 -12.31 11.20
C TYR A 65 2.95 -10.96 11.03
N GLY A 66 2.19 -9.88 10.96
CA GLY A 66 2.69 -8.53 10.69
C GLY A 66 2.05 -7.48 11.56
N ASP A 67 2.78 -7.03 12.57
CA ASP A 67 2.44 -5.89 13.40
C ASP A 67 3.30 -4.69 13.01
N THR A 68 2.68 -3.60 12.65
CA THR A 68 3.32 -2.33 12.25
C THR A 68 3.15 -1.23 13.30
N SER A 69 2.67 -1.56 14.50
CA SER A 69 2.40 -0.59 15.56
C SER A 69 3.66 0.02 16.17
N THR A 70 4.80 -0.68 16.08
CA THR A 70 6.10 -0.20 16.57
C THR A 70 7.22 -0.48 15.58
N ALA A 71 8.33 0.22 15.72
CA ALA A 71 9.54 -0.04 14.94
C ALA A 71 10.08 -1.45 15.15
N SER A 72 10.02 -1.97 16.40
CA SER A 72 10.51 -3.31 16.74
C SER A 72 9.68 -4.40 16.06
N THR A 73 8.34 -4.32 16.17
CA THR A 73 7.45 -5.32 15.58
C THR A 73 7.49 -5.27 14.04
N THR A 74 7.65 -4.09 13.44
CA THR A 74 7.87 -3.95 12.01
C THR A 74 9.16 -4.65 11.55
N ARG A 75 10.27 -4.49 12.27
CA ARG A 75 11.52 -5.19 11.94
C ARG A 75 11.36 -6.72 12.04
N THR A 76 10.66 -7.20 13.05
CA THR A 76 10.34 -8.63 13.21
C THR A 76 9.50 -9.14 12.02
N MET A 77 8.47 -8.39 11.61
CA MET A 77 7.64 -8.74 10.45
C MET A 77 8.47 -8.83 9.16
N VAL A 78 9.33 -7.84 8.90
CA VAL A 78 10.17 -7.84 7.69
C VAL A 78 11.16 -9.02 7.70
N ALA A 79 11.76 -9.32 8.85
CA ALA A 79 12.66 -10.47 8.98
C ALA A 79 11.93 -11.79 8.71
N ALA A 80 10.73 -11.98 9.29
CA ALA A 80 9.91 -13.16 9.06
C ALA A 80 9.45 -13.25 7.58
N ALA A 81 9.17 -12.12 6.94
CA ALA A 81 8.83 -12.08 5.51
C ALA A 81 9.98 -12.55 4.63
N VAL A 82 11.21 -12.10 4.89
CA VAL A 82 12.41 -12.53 4.14
C VAL A 82 12.68 -14.01 4.34
N GLU A 83 12.59 -14.50 5.59
CA GLU A 83 12.78 -15.91 5.91
C GLU A 83 11.74 -16.80 5.20
N SER A 84 10.46 -16.43 5.29
CA SER A 84 9.35 -17.18 4.69
C SER A 84 9.33 -17.13 3.17
N ALA A 85 9.81 -16.07 2.56
CA ALA A 85 9.94 -15.94 1.12
C ALA A 85 10.99 -16.90 0.52
N GLY A 86 11.97 -17.33 1.32
CA GLY A 86 13.05 -18.20 0.87
C GLY A 86 14.00 -17.56 -0.15
N GLY A 87 13.92 -16.25 -0.36
CA GLY A 87 14.72 -15.49 -1.31
C GLY A 87 14.54 -13.98 -1.15
N PRO A 88 15.15 -13.18 -2.05
CA PRO A 88 15.04 -11.74 -1.98
C PRO A 88 13.59 -11.29 -2.20
N ILE A 89 13.21 -10.20 -1.52
CA ILE A 89 11.96 -9.49 -1.77
C ILE A 89 12.30 -8.28 -2.66
N ASP A 90 11.78 -8.30 -3.89
CA ASP A 90 12.08 -7.31 -4.92
C ASP A 90 11.03 -6.21 -5.01
N ILE A 91 9.83 -6.49 -4.50
CA ILE A 91 8.68 -5.59 -4.55
C ILE A 91 8.16 -5.39 -3.14
N VAL A 92 7.95 -4.14 -2.75
CA VAL A 92 7.30 -3.79 -1.49
C VAL A 92 6.10 -2.89 -1.76
N VAL A 93 4.93 -3.28 -1.28
CA VAL A 93 3.74 -2.42 -1.25
C VAL A 93 3.42 -2.07 0.20
N ASN A 94 3.72 -0.86 0.60
CA ASN A 94 3.44 -0.32 1.93
C ASN A 94 1.97 0.10 2.00
N ASN A 95 1.09 -0.87 2.26
CA ASN A 95 -0.36 -0.68 2.34
C ASN A 95 -0.86 -0.51 3.79
N SER A 96 -0.06 -0.82 4.80
CA SER A 96 -0.44 -0.57 6.20
C SER A 96 -0.79 0.90 6.40
N GLY A 97 -1.87 1.15 7.14
CA GLY A 97 -2.34 2.52 7.33
C GLY A 97 -3.51 2.59 8.32
N PRO A 98 -3.25 2.46 9.63
CA PRO A 98 -4.29 2.69 10.63
C PRO A 98 -4.83 4.11 10.50
N PHE A 99 -6.13 4.24 10.75
CA PHE A 99 -6.89 5.48 10.56
C PHE A 99 -7.26 6.09 11.91
N SER A 100 -7.33 7.42 11.97
CA SER A 100 -7.93 8.20 13.06
C SER A 100 -8.41 9.55 12.57
N MET A 101 -9.52 10.01 13.17
CA MET A 101 -10.07 11.36 13.01
C MET A 101 -10.09 12.12 14.34
N THR A 102 -9.46 11.62 15.38
CA THR A 102 -9.37 12.26 16.68
C THR A 102 -8.75 13.66 16.52
N PRO A 103 -9.40 14.71 17.05
CA PRO A 103 -8.84 16.07 17.03
C PRO A 103 -7.46 16.13 17.69
N PHE A 104 -6.54 16.92 17.17
CA PHE A 104 -5.17 17.02 17.72
C PHE A 104 -5.11 17.39 19.20
N THR A 105 -6.08 18.15 19.68
CA THR A 105 -6.17 18.55 21.10
C THR A 105 -6.64 17.42 22.03
N GLU A 106 -7.14 16.33 21.49
CA GLU A 106 -7.68 15.17 22.21
C GLU A 106 -6.90 13.90 21.91
N LEU A 107 -5.93 13.98 20.99
CA LEU A 107 -5.13 12.85 20.53
C LEU A 107 -4.16 12.42 21.64
N SER A 108 -4.21 11.15 22.04
CA SER A 108 -3.26 10.59 22.99
C SER A 108 -1.91 10.29 22.34
N ASP A 109 -0.86 10.19 23.15
CA ASP A 109 0.48 9.83 22.68
C ASP A 109 0.46 8.43 22.03
N GLU A 110 -0.28 7.47 22.61
CA GLU A 110 -0.40 6.11 22.09
C GLU A 110 -1.09 6.07 20.72
N GLU A 111 -2.12 6.91 20.54
CA GLU A 111 -2.82 7.00 19.25
C GLU A 111 -1.95 7.70 18.21
N TRP A 112 -1.23 8.76 18.58
CA TRP A 112 -0.23 9.40 17.75
C TRP A 112 0.80 8.39 17.26
N GLU A 113 1.43 7.65 18.16
CA GLU A 113 2.45 6.65 17.84
C GLU A 113 1.88 5.54 16.96
N ARG A 114 0.70 5.03 17.26
CA ARG A 114 0.03 3.99 16.48
C ARG A 114 -0.20 4.43 15.03
N ILE A 115 -0.72 5.64 14.83
CA ILE A 115 -1.00 6.15 13.48
C ILE A 115 0.30 6.44 12.74
N TRP A 116 1.25 7.11 13.39
CA TRP A 116 2.53 7.44 12.78
C TRP A 116 3.35 6.20 12.44
N ASN A 117 3.50 5.28 13.39
CA ASN A 117 4.26 4.05 13.19
C ASN A 117 3.64 3.17 12.11
N GLY A 118 2.34 2.95 12.16
CA GLY A 118 1.64 2.08 11.20
C GLY A 118 1.63 2.63 9.76
N ASN A 119 1.74 3.93 9.58
CA ASN A 119 1.77 4.56 8.26
C ASN A 119 3.20 4.87 7.80
N VAL A 120 3.97 5.64 8.58
CA VAL A 120 5.24 6.23 8.12
C VAL A 120 6.45 5.38 8.53
N THR A 121 6.58 5.08 9.84
CA THR A 121 7.73 4.33 10.35
C THR A 121 7.82 2.95 9.71
N SER A 122 6.69 2.27 9.53
CA SER A 122 6.65 0.94 8.93
C SER A 122 7.14 0.94 7.48
N ALA A 123 6.71 1.92 6.69
CA ALA A 123 7.13 2.07 5.29
C ALA A 123 8.63 2.41 5.18
N PHE A 124 9.09 3.33 6.01
CA PHE A 124 10.51 3.66 6.10
C PHE A 124 11.36 2.44 6.44
N LEU A 125 10.96 1.65 7.46
CA LEU A 125 11.71 0.46 7.88
C LEU A 125 11.68 -0.66 6.84
N ALA A 126 10.55 -0.88 6.16
CA ALA A 126 10.48 -1.84 5.06
C ALA A 126 11.46 -1.46 3.95
N ALA A 127 11.49 -0.19 3.54
CA ALA A 127 12.46 0.31 2.56
C ALA A 127 13.90 0.15 3.06
N GLN A 128 14.20 0.59 4.29
CA GLN A 128 15.55 0.51 4.88
C GLN A 128 16.10 -0.91 4.91
N LEU A 129 15.25 -1.89 5.22
CA LEU A 129 15.67 -3.28 5.41
C LEU A 129 15.75 -4.06 4.09
N LEU A 130 14.93 -3.73 3.09
CA LEU A 130 14.81 -4.50 1.85
C LEU A 130 15.58 -3.85 0.68
N ALA A 131 15.72 -2.54 0.64
CA ALA A 131 16.43 -1.85 -0.44
C ALA A 131 17.88 -2.31 -0.66
N PRO A 132 18.68 -2.66 0.36
CA PRO A 132 20.03 -3.19 0.11
C PRO A 132 20.05 -4.47 -0.73
N GLY A 133 19.08 -5.39 -0.51
CA GLY A 133 18.90 -6.59 -1.33
C GLY A 133 18.49 -6.27 -2.76
N MET A 134 17.53 -5.36 -2.93
CA MET A 134 17.08 -4.88 -4.24
C MET A 134 18.22 -4.26 -5.04
N ARG A 135 19.03 -3.40 -4.41
CA ARG A 135 20.20 -2.76 -5.05
C ARG A 135 21.24 -3.78 -5.46
N THR A 136 21.52 -4.77 -4.60
CA THR A 136 22.46 -5.87 -4.94
C THR A 136 21.94 -6.70 -6.11
N GLY A 137 20.62 -6.92 -6.20
CA GLY A 137 19.95 -7.60 -7.31
C GLY A 137 19.85 -6.74 -8.59
N GLY A 138 20.15 -5.44 -8.51
CA GLY A 138 20.08 -4.49 -9.63
C GLY A 138 18.64 -4.11 -10.03
N TRP A 139 17.64 -4.47 -9.22
CA TRP A 139 16.24 -4.17 -9.50
C TRP A 139 15.39 -4.17 -8.23
N GLY A 140 14.48 -3.21 -8.10
CA GLY A 140 13.52 -3.17 -7.01
C GLY A 140 12.36 -2.20 -7.27
N ARG A 141 11.23 -2.45 -6.58
CA ARG A 141 10.02 -1.62 -6.66
C ARG A 141 9.46 -1.39 -5.27
N ILE A 142 9.28 -0.13 -4.91
CA ILE A 142 8.60 0.27 -3.67
C ILE A 142 7.39 1.11 -4.05
N VAL A 143 6.21 0.69 -3.62
CA VAL A 143 4.96 1.43 -3.81
C VAL A 143 4.37 1.75 -2.45
N ASN A 144 4.30 3.03 -2.13
CA ASN A 144 3.69 3.53 -0.91
C ASN A 144 2.22 3.88 -1.15
N ILE A 145 1.35 3.61 -0.16
CA ILE A 145 -0.05 4.01 -0.24
C ILE A 145 -0.29 5.24 0.63
N SER A 146 -0.54 6.37 -0.04
CA SER A 146 -1.06 7.58 0.57
C SER A 146 -2.60 7.57 0.58
N ALA A 147 -3.24 8.70 0.52
CA ALA A 147 -4.69 8.82 0.41
C ALA A 147 -5.06 10.14 -0.28
N GLY A 148 -6.23 10.20 -0.89
CA GLY A 148 -6.77 11.44 -1.45
C GLY A 148 -6.91 12.56 -0.41
N SER A 149 -7.11 12.21 0.88
CA SER A 149 -7.12 13.15 2.00
C SER A 149 -5.82 13.93 2.18
N ALA A 150 -4.67 13.41 1.74
CA ALA A 150 -3.40 14.14 1.75
C ALA A 150 -3.43 15.43 0.91
N TYR A 151 -4.33 15.52 -0.05
CA TYR A 151 -4.55 16.72 -0.87
C TYR A 151 -5.70 17.59 -0.39
N LEU A 152 -6.53 17.07 0.51
CA LEU A 152 -7.60 17.79 1.15
C LEU A 152 -7.08 18.29 2.48
N ARG A 153 -7.31 19.55 2.81
CA ARG A 153 -6.93 20.13 4.09
C ARG A 153 -7.78 19.58 5.25
N ASN A 154 -7.82 18.26 5.34
CA ASN A 154 -8.46 17.54 6.43
C ASN A 154 -7.41 17.31 7.54
N HIS A 155 -7.43 18.16 8.55
CA HIS A 155 -6.42 18.24 9.58
C HIS A 155 -6.60 17.11 10.62
N SER A 156 -5.97 15.98 10.37
CA SER A 156 -5.88 14.84 11.30
C SER A 156 -4.48 14.25 11.27
N ILE A 157 -4.12 13.49 12.32
CA ILE A 157 -2.85 12.74 12.36
C ILE A 157 -2.75 11.76 11.17
N TYR A 158 -3.87 11.18 10.73
CA TYR A 158 -3.90 10.33 9.54
C TYR A 158 -3.51 11.09 8.28
N THR A 159 -4.11 12.26 8.04
CA THR A 159 -3.77 13.11 6.89
C THR A 159 -2.31 13.52 6.91
N LEU A 160 -1.80 13.95 8.07
CA LEU A 160 -0.38 14.29 8.24
C LEU A 160 0.54 13.11 7.89
N ALA A 161 0.21 11.90 8.34
CA ALA A 161 0.97 10.70 8.02
C ALA A 161 0.91 10.38 6.51
N LYS A 162 -0.25 10.56 5.86
CA LYS A 162 -0.41 10.33 4.42
C LYS A 162 0.29 11.39 3.55
N GLU A 163 0.40 12.63 4.02
CA GLU A 163 1.26 13.66 3.41
C GLU A 163 2.76 13.30 3.57
N ALA A 164 3.15 12.86 4.76
CA ALA A 164 4.52 12.41 5.01
C ALA A 164 4.93 11.25 4.10
N MET A 165 4.01 10.35 3.74
CA MET A 165 4.27 9.27 2.79
C MET A 165 4.64 9.78 1.39
N ILE A 166 4.10 10.91 0.95
CA ILE A 166 4.44 11.54 -0.32
C ILE A 166 5.90 12.00 -0.28
N THR A 167 6.27 12.77 0.74
CA THR A 167 7.65 13.26 0.90
C THR A 167 8.66 12.12 1.11
N LEU A 168 8.30 11.09 1.87
CA LEU A 168 9.14 9.90 2.05
C LEU A 168 9.38 9.19 0.71
N THR A 169 8.36 9.11 -0.14
CA THR A 169 8.48 8.53 -1.49
C THR A 169 9.49 9.27 -2.34
N GLU A 170 9.41 10.60 -2.38
CA GLU A 170 10.32 11.46 -3.15
C GLU A 170 11.77 11.31 -2.65
N SER A 171 11.96 11.31 -1.32
CA SER A 171 13.27 11.17 -0.71
C SER A 171 13.91 9.80 -1.01
N LEU A 172 13.16 8.73 -0.83
CA LEU A 172 13.63 7.37 -1.13
C LEU A 172 13.90 7.17 -2.63
N ALA A 173 13.11 7.78 -3.51
CA ALA A 173 13.30 7.69 -4.95
C ALA A 173 14.65 8.26 -5.39
N VAL A 174 15.09 9.36 -4.79
CA VAL A 174 16.41 9.95 -5.06
C VAL A 174 17.54 9.09 -4.50
N GLU A 175 17.35 8.56 -3.28
CA GLU A 175 18.42 7.81 -2.59
C GLU A 175 18.64 6.42 -3.19
N LEU A 176 17.59 5.77 -3.68
CA LEU A 176 17.62 4.37 -4.10
C LEU A 176 17.78 4.18 -5.62
N ALA A 177 17.76 5.25 -6.39
CA ALA A 177 18.06 5.21 -7.83
C ALA A 177 19.55 4.84 -8.06
N PRO A 178 19.89 4.21 -9.22
CA PRO A 178 18.99 3.85 -10.31
C PRO A 178 18.30 2.48 -10.18
N GLU A 179 18.71 1.64 -9.23
CA GLU A 179 18.28 0.23 -9.16
C GLU A 179 16.83 0.08 -8.68
N VAL A 180 16.35 0.99 -7.83
CA VAL A 180 15.03 0.89 -7.22
C VAL A 180 14.16 2.10 -7.57
N THR A 181 12.97 1.85 -8.09
CA THR A 181 11.96 2.90 -8.22
C THR A 181 11.07 2.95 -6.99
N VAL A 182 10.77 4.15 -6.53
CA VAL A 182 9.89 4.37 -5.37
C VAL A 182 8.77 5.32 -5.79
N ASN A 183 7.53 4.86 -5.74
CA ASN A 183 6.36 5.63 -6.14
C ASN A 183 5.26 5.56 -5.08
N CYS A 184 4.31 6.46 -5.17
CA CYS A 184 3.17 6.51 -4.27
C CYS A 184 1.87 6.45 -5.06
N VAL A 185 0.87 5.78 -4.50
CA VAL A 185 -0.50 5.80 -4.99
C VAL A 185 -1.37 6.44 -3.92
N ALA A 186 -2.21 7.39 -4.31
CA ALA A 186 -3.13 8.09 -3.43
C ALA A 186 -4.59 7.81 -3.87
N PRO A 187 -5.22 6.75 -3.33
CA PRO A 187 -6.60 6.44 -3.63
C PRO A 187 -7.54 7.54 -3.12
N GLY A 188 -8.57 7.85 -3.91
CA GLY A 188 -9.74 8.57 -3.42
C GLY A 188 -10.62 7.70 -2.52
N GLN A 189 -11.88 8.07 -2.40
CA GLN A 189 -12.85 7.26 -1.68
C GLN A 189 -13.09 5.94 -2.43
N ILE A 190 -12.85 4.83 -1.73
CA ILE A 190 -12.99 3.47 -2.30
C ILE A 190 -14.44 3.01 -2.18
N ALA A 191 -15.01 2.55 -3.30
CA ALA A 191 -16.41 2.14 -3.41
C ALA A 191 -16.78 1.00 -2.43
N GLU A 192 -15.93 -0.01 -2.31
CA GLU A 192 -16.16 -1.17 -1.43
C GLU A 192 -15.97 -0.88 0.06
N SER A 193 -15.61 0.36 0.41
CA SER A 193 -15.59 0.85 1.79
C SER A 193 -16.71 1.86 2.06
N ALA A 194 -17.64 2.01 1.12
CA ALA A 194 -18.74 2.97 1.23
C ALA A 194 -19.66 2.64 2.41
N ASP A 195 -19.97 1.36 2.63
CA ASP A 195 -20.86 0.91 3.72
C ASP A 195 -20.23 1.20 5.09
N ASP A 196 -18.93 0.93 5.25
CA ASP A 196 -18.20 1.23 6.49
C ASP A 196 -18.26 2.73 6.85
N ILE A 197 -18.28 3.59 5.82
CA ILE A 197 -18.34 5.04 5.99
C ILE A 197 -19.76 5.52 6.22
N ALA A 198 -20.73 4.88 5.56
CA ALA A 198 -22.15 5.20 5.72
C ALA A 198 -22.64 4.96 7.16
N GLU A 199 -21.98 4.09 7.93
CA GLU A 199 -22.24 3.91 9.36
C GLU A 199 -21.95 5.18 10.17
N PHE A 200 -20.99 6.01 9.74
CA PHE A 200 -20.63 7.26 10.41
C PHE A 200 -21.36 8.48 9.81
N ASP A 201 -21.56 8.47 8.50
CA ASP A 201 -22.23 9.55 7.76
C ASP A 201 -22.92 8.98 6.50
N ALA A 202 -24.20 8.65 6.63
CA ALA A 202 -25.00 8.06 5.56
C ALA A 202 -25.04 8.93 4.26
N SER A 203 -24.84 10.24 4.38
CA SER A 203 -24.86 11.17 3.25
C SER A 203 -23.48 11.39 2.61
N PHE A 204 -22.41 10.89 3.25
CA PHE A 204 -21.05 11.12 2.77
C PHE A 204 -20.80 10.50 1.39
N VAL A 205 -21.28 9.28 1.18
CA VAL A 205 -21.06 8.53 -0.07
C VAL A 205 -21.69 9.24 -1.26
N GLU A 206 -22.93 9.69 -1.12
CA GLU A 206 -23.63 10.45 -2.15
C GLU A 206 -22.88 11.74 -2.49
N ARG A 207 -22.53 12.53 -1.47
CA ARG A 207 -21.73 13.75 -1.67
C ARG A 207 -20.36 13.50 -2.28
N ALA A 208 -19.71 12.36 -1.93
CA ALA A 208 -18.42 11.98 -2.50
C ALA A 208 -18.55 11.64 -3.98
N ILE A 209 -19.62 10.93 -4.38
CA ILE A 209 -19.93 10.63 -5.80
C ILE A 209 -20.21 11.92 -6.57
N GLU A 210 -21.08 12.79 -6.07
CA GLU A 210 -21.42 14.07 -6.70
C GLU A 210 -20.20 14.96 -6.92
N ARG A 211 -19.26 14.93 -5.99
CA ARG A 211 -18.01 15.72 -6.07
C ARG A 211 -16.92 15.05 -6.89
N THR A 212 -17.09 13.82 -7.32
CA THR A 212 -16.10 13.12 -8.13
C THR A 212 -16.40 13.33 -9.62
N PRO A 213 -15.54 14.02 -10.38
CA PRO A 213 -15.77 14.29 -11.80
C PRO A 213 -16.06 13.07 -12.65
N SER A 214 -15.51 11.90 -12.31
CA SER A 214 -15.81 10.63 -12.98
C SER A 214 -17.20 10.07 -12.68
N GLY A 215 -17.98 10.71 -11.78
CA GLY A 215 -19.35 10.32 -11.43
C GLY A 215 -19.45 9.04 -10.58
N ARG A 216 -18.35 8.52 -10.07
CA ARG A 216 -18.30 7.33 -9.23
C ARG A 216 -17.06 7.29 -8.35
N LEU A 217 -17.09 6.44 -7.32
CA LEU A 217 -15.94 6.17 -6.47
C LEU A 217 -14.95 5.23 -7.17
N VAL A 218 -13.70 5.25 -6.74
CA VAL A 218 -12.66 4.32 -7.21
C VAL A 218 -12.87 2.93 -6.61
N THR A 219 -12.57 1.88 -7.37
CA THR A 219 -12.60 0.50 -6.87
C THR A 219 -11.21 0.05 -6.40
N ARG A 220 -11.16 -0.96 -5.50
CA ARG A 220 -9.90 -1.59 -5.07
C ARG A 220 -9.13 -2.16 -6.25
N ALA A 221 -9.83 -2.77 -7.20
CA ALA A 221 -9.24 -3.34 -8.41
C ALA A 221 -8.58 -2.27 -9.30
N GLU A 222 -9.14 -1.06 -9.38
CA GLU A 222 -8.52 0.04 -10.14
C GLU A 222 -7.21 0.50 -9.47
N VAL A 223 -7.18 0.59 -8.15
CA VAL A 223 -5.96 0.90 -7.40
C VAL A 223 -4.91 -0.18 -7.60
N ALA A 224 -5.28 -1.46 -7.46
CA ALA A 224 -4.38 -2.59 -7.61
C ALA A 224 -3.75 -2.66 -9.02
N ARG A 225 -4.52 -2.39 -10.08
CA ARG A 225 -3.98 -2.33 -11.46
C ARG A 225 -2.89 -1.27 -11.64
N ILE A 226 -3.04 -0.09 -11.03
CA ILE A 226 -2.01 0.95 -11.07
C ILE A 226 -0.75 0.47 -10.35
N ILE A 227 -0.90 -0.18 -9.19
CA ILE A 227 0.22 -0.72 -8.42
C ILE A 227 0.98 -1.78 -9.23
N VAL A 228 0.29 -2.74 -9.84
CA VAL A 228 0.92 -3.73 -10.73
C VAL A 228 1.66 -3.06 -11.90
N GLY A 229 1.07 -2.02 -12.48
CA GLY A 229 1.72 -1.20 -13.50
C GLY A 229 3.06 -0.64 -13.00
N LEU A 230 3.04 0.07 -11.86
CA LEU A 230 4.24 0.66 -11.26
C LEU A 230 5.32 -0.36 -10.86
N CYS A 231 4.92 -1.60 -10.56
CA CYS A 231 5.84 -2.69 -10.27
C CYS A 231 6.43 -3.35 -11.53
N SER A 232 5.86 -3.10 -12.71
CA SER A 232 6.31 -3.71 -13.96
C SER A 232 7.39 -2.87 -14.66
N SER A 233 8.11 -3.48 -15.61
CA SER A 233 9.12 -2.79 -16.44
C SER A 233 8.55 -1.69 -17.34
N ARG A 234 7.23 -1.61 -17.50
CA ARG A 234 6.57 -0.52 -18.26
C ARG A 234 6.80 0.86 -17.65
N PHE A 235 7.11 0.91 -16.37
CA PHE A 235 7.29 2.16 -15.61
C PHE A 235 8.71 2.31 -15.05
N ASP A 236 9.74 1.72 -15.67
CA ASP A 236 11.13 1.79 -15.21
C ASP A 236 11.66 3.22 -15.05
N MET A 237 11.15 4.14 -15.86
CA MET A 237 11.54 5.57 -15.78
C MET A 237 10.60 6.41 -14.91
N VAL A 238 9.69 5.76 -14.17
CA VAL A 238 8.78 6.46 -13.25
C VAL A 238 9.22 6.21 -11.81
N THR A 239 9.76 7.23 -11.18
CA THR A 239 10.16 7.21 -9.77
C THR A 239 9.90 8.57 -9.11
N GLY A 240 9.62 8.59 -7.81
CA GLY A 240 9.34 9.79 -7.04
C GLY A 240 7.98 10.42 -7.29
N VAL A 241 7.06 9.74 -8.01
CA VAL A 241 5.75 10.31 -8.30
C VAL A 241 4.67 9.81 -7.33
N THR A 242 3.69 10.66 -7.08
CA THR A 242 2.43 10.27 -6.44
C THR A 242 1.33 10.28 -7.48
N ILE A 243 0.68 9.15 -7.68
CA ILE A 243 -0.43 8.98 -8.62
C ILE A 243 -1.76 9.00 -7.84
N PRO A 244 -2.56 10.07 -7.95
CA PRO A 244 -3.92 10.06 -7.43
C PRO A 244 -4.80 9.13 -8.28
N VAL A 245 -5.52 8.24 -7.60
CA VAL A 245 -6.50 7.34 -8.22
C VAL A 245 -7.84 7.65 -7.58
N ASP A 246 -8.44 8.79 -7.97
CA ASP A 246 -9.54 9.42 -7.24
C ASP A 246 -10.68 9.93 -8.15
N GLY A 247 -10.64 9.64 -9.45
CA GLY A 247 -11.63 10.11 -10.40
C GLY A 247 -11.69 11.63 -10.56
N GLY A 248 -10.66 12.36 -10.10
CA GLY A 248 -10.60 13.83 -10.12
C GLY A 248 -11.15 14.50 -8.86
N TRP A 249 -11.49 13.73 -7.82
CA TRP A 249 -12.08 14.25 -6.58
C TRP A 249 -11.29 15.39 -5.94
N ARG A 250 -9.96 15.27 -5.89
CA ARG A 250 -9.07 16.28 -5.27
C ARG A 250 -8.99 17.62 -6.03
N ILE A 251 -9.34 17.65 -7.31
CA ILE A 251 -9.28 18.85 -8.17
C ILE A 251 -10.66 19.45 -8.48
N ASN A 252 -11.70 18.93 -7.84
CA ASN A 252 -13.05 19.44 -8.06
C ASN A 252 -13.12 20.91 -7.68
N ARG A 253 -13.62 21.72 -8.60
CA ARG A 253 -13.92 23.12 -8.37
C ARG A 253 -15.38 23.24 -7.97
N PHE A 254 -15.63 23.95 -6.89
CA PHE A 254 -16.90 24.30 -6.26
C PHE A 254 -18.11 24.40 -7.20
#